data_dfeb43d09ca4aedf5fb196182c8b0d32
#
_entry.id   dfeb43d09ca4aedf5fb196182c8b0d32
#
_cell.length_a   1.000
_cell.length_b   1.000
_cell.length_c   1.000
_cell.angle_alpha   90.00
_cell.angle_beta   90.00
_cell.angle_gamma   90.00
#
_symmetry.space_group_name_H-M   'P 1'
#
loop_
_entity.id
_entity.type
_entity.pdbx_description
1 polymer ?
#
loop_
_entity_poly.entity_id
_entity_poly.type
_entity_poly.pdbx_seq_one_letter_code
_entity_poly.pdbx_strand_id
1 'polypeptide(L)'
;MTLSKKNYGRIIAAAIFLTPILLLFLSTAFYYSGYSPEGTVNKGTLLEKPIELKNLKFTVDSGPLENEFPGKWSIVQFVNGDCTEKCFQTLYSSRQINIRLAKDSGRVARYLISLDSLKLSEASLLKIKTEYPLLHLGLIERNNLPQEVLNKLEDSPYLLIDPLGNGILLYDLNLPSGELLKDLKKLLQNSKIG
;
A
#
# COMPACT_ATOMS: atom_id res chain seq x y z
N MET A 1 20.31 48.42 31.67
CA MET A 1 21.43 48.42 30.68
C MET A 1 20.81 48.66 29.32
N THR A 2 20.74 49.90 28.86
CA THR A 2 20.10 50.31 27.59
C THR A 2 21.09 50.16 26.47
N LEU A 3 20.86 49.17 25.59
CA LEU A 3 21.68 49.03 24.36
C LEU A 3 21.57 50.26 23.48
N SER A 4 22.70 50.85 23.09
CA SER A 4 22.76 51.99 22.16
C SER A 4 22.00 51.61 20.86
N LYS A 5 21.19 52.55 20.30
CA LYS A 5 20.44 52.35 19.04
C LYS A 5 21.27 51.77 17.90
N LYS A 6 22.55 52.12 17.83
CA LYS A 6 23.51 51.65 16.83
C LYS A 6 23.85 50.14 16.98
N ASN A 7 23.90 49.67 18.22
CA ASN A 7 24.15 48.24 18.49
C ASN A 7 22.92 47.38 18.28
N TYR A 8 21.73 47.92 18.52
CA TYR A 8 20.46 47.24 18.26
C TYR A 8 20.27 46.90 16.77
N GLY A 9 20.55 47.82 15.87
CA GLY A 9 20.50 47.58 14.42
C GLY A 9 21.48 46.48 13.95
N ARG A 10 22.69 46.46 14.54
CA ARG A 10 23.68 45.44 14.21
C ARG A 10 23.28 44.06 14.68
N ILE A 11 22.64 43.97 15.85
CA ILE A 11 22.13 42.69 16.42
C ILE A 11 21.00 42.15 15.54
N ILE A 12 20.05 43.01 15.11
CA ILE A 12 18.99 42.63 14.21
C ILE A 12 19.50 42.11 12.89
N ALA A 13 20.45 42.86 12.28
CA ALA A 13 21.05 42.42 11.02
C ALA A 13 21.78 41.09 11.17
N ALA A 14 22.54 40.89 12.24
CA ALA A 14 23.20 39.62 12.52
C ALA A 14 22.17 38.48 12.73
N ALA A 15 21.10 38.72 13.45
CA ALA A 15 20.04 37.74 13.66
C ALA A 15 19.37 37.32 12.33
N ILE A 16 19.06 38.28 11.43
CA ILE A 16 18.46 37.98 10.13
C ILE A 16 19.39 37.11 9.27
N PHE A 17 20.69 37.35 9.28
CA PHE A 17 21.65 36.56 8.48
C PHE A 17 21.99 35.21 9.14
N LEU A 18 22.05 35.13 10.46
CA LEU A 18 22.39 33.89 11.19
C LEU A 18 21.25 32.89 11.29
N THR A 19 20.00 33.38 11.34
CA THR A 19 18.82 32.49 11.48
C THR A 19 18.73 31.45 10.36
N PRO A 20 18.79 31.80 9.05
CA PRO A 20 18.70 30.79 7.99
C PRO A 20 19.89 29.82 8.02
N ILE A 21 21.08 30.29 8.38
CA ILE A 21 22.25 29.42 8.49
C ILE A 21 22.09 28.43 9.63
N LEU A 22 21.58 28.87 10.78
CA LEU A 22 21.29 28.02 11.94
C LEU A 22 20.23 26.98 11.60
N LEU A 23 19.14 27.38 10.92
CA LEU A 23 18.08 26.45 10.50
C LEU A 23 18.59 25.40 9.52
N LEU A 24 19.44 25.80 8.57
CA LEU A 24 20.10 24.88 7.65
C LEU A 24 20.97 23.87 8.40
N PHE A 25 21.78 24.34 9.33
CA PHE A 25 22.64 23.48 10.13
C PHE A 25 21.85 22.50 11.00
N LEU A 26 20.80 22.98 11.68
CA LEU A 26 19.89 22.13 12.48
C LEU A 26 19.19 21.11 11.60
N SER A 27 18.63 21.51 10.46
CA SER A 27 17.97 20.58 9.52
C SER A 27 18.93 19.49 9.06
N THR A 28 20.15 19.86 8.69
CA THR A 28 21.18 18.91 8.27
C THR A 28 21.58 17.97 9.41
N ALA A 29 21.74 18.49 10.63
CA ALA A 29 22.06 17.69 11.79
C ALA A 29 20.93 16.69 12.13
N PHE A 30 19.66 17.11 12.06
CA PHE A 30 18.51 16.22 12.22
C PHE A 30 18.46 15.15 11.14
N TYR A 31 18.72 15.50 9.88
CA TYR A 31 18.75 14.53 8.80
C TYR A 31 19.79 13.42 9.03
N TYR A 32 21.04 13.82 9.38
CA TYR A 32 22.11 12.85 9.64
C TYR A 32 22.00 12.14 10.99
N SER A 33 21.23 12.66 11.95
CA SER A 33 20.98 11.97 13.23
C SER A 33 20.10 10.74 13.09
N GLY A 34 19.47 10.53 11.90
CA GLY A 34 18.52 9.44 11.67
C GLY A 34 17.22 9.60 12.48
N TYR A 35 16.97 10.76 13.07
CA TYR A 35 15.75 11.03 13.78
C TYR A 35 14.58 11.07 12.80
N SER A 36 13.79 10.03 12.84
CA SER A 36 12.53 9.92 12.12
C SER A 36 11.39 9.93 13.15
N PRO A 37 10.35 10.76 13.00
CA PRO A 37 9.22 10.72 13.90
C PRO A 37 8.64 9.31 13.93
N GLU A 38 8.57 8.72 15.11
CA GLU A 38 7.94 7.42 15.30
C GLU A 38 6.43 7.54 15.01
N GLY A 39 5.95 6.67 14.17
CA GLY A 39 4.53 6.51 13.88
C GLY A 39 4.19 6.61 12.39
N THR A 40 3.64 5.55 11.88
CA THR A 40 3.04 5.54 10.54
C THR A 40 1.57 5.91 10.67
N VAL A 41 1.06 6.71 9.75
CA VAL A 41 -0.34 7.15 9.73
C VAL A 41 -1.25 6.06 9.15
N ASN A 42 -0.67 5.11 8.44
CA ASN A 42 -1.34 3.93 7.89
C ASN A 42 -1.67 2.91 8.98
N LYS A 43 -2.75 2.19 8.79
CA LYS A 43 -3.22 1.13 9.69
C LYS A 43 -2.67 -0.24 9.29
N GLY A 44 -2.41 -0.42 7.99
CA GLY A 44 -1.69 -1.59 7.50
C GLY A 44 -0.21 -1.56 7.92
N THR A 45 0.41 -2.74 8.00
CA THR A 45 1.84 -2.90 8.25
C THR A 45 2.62 -2.52 6.99
N LEU A 46 3.46 -1.49 7.09
CA LEU A 46 4.34 -1.09 6.01
C LEU A 46 5.42 -2.15 5.81
N LEU A 47 5.67 -2.52 4.58
CA LEU A 47 6.79 -3.40 4.23
C LEU A 47 8.10 -2.62 4.34
N GLU A 48 9.12 -3.21 4.96
CA GLU A 48 10.45 -2.58 5.08
C GLU A 48 11.06 -2.26 3.72
N LYS A 49 10.80 -3.12 2.74
CA LYS A 49 11.16 -2.91 1.34
C LYS A 49 9.91 -3.12 0.48
N PRO A 50 9.53 -2.15 -0.35
CA PRO A 50 8.44 -2.33 -1.31
C PRO A 50 8.73 -3.52 -2.23
N ILE A 51 7.71 -4.32 -2.50
CA ILE A 51 7.81 -5.44 -3.43
C ILE A 51 7.54 -4.91 -4.83
N GLU A 52 8.56 -4.87 -5.68
CA GLU A 52 8.38 -4.50 -7.09
C GLU A 52 7.74 -5.66 -7.86
N LEU A 53 6.47 -5.55 -8.18
CA LEU A 53 5.72 -6.60 -8.86
C LEU A 53 6.20 -6.87 -10.27
N LYS A 54 6.80 -5.91 -10.94
CA LYS A 54 7.46 -6.14 -12.25
C LYS A 54 8.55 -7.22 -12.18
N ASN A 55 9.13 -7.44 -10.98
CA ASN A 55 10.13 -8.50 -10.75
C ASN A 55 9.48 -9.84 -10.40
N LEU A 56 8.16 -9.85 -10.18
CA LEU A 56 7.38 -11.05 -9.87
C LEU A 56 6.67 -11.50 -11.15
N LYS A 57 6.90 -12.75 -11.55
CA LYS A 57 6.21 -13.36 -12.70
C LYS A 57 4.78 -13.73 -12.32
N PHE A 58 3.91 -12.72 -12.25
CA PHE A 58 2.47 -12.96 -12.14
C PHE A 58 1.88 -13.28 -13.51
N THR A 59 0.93 -14.18 -13.54
CA THR A 59 0.03 -14.35 -14.68
C THR A 59 -1.40 -14.10 -14.23
N VAL A 60 -2.14 -13.35 -15.00
CA VAL A 60 -3.58 -13.05 -14.76
C VAL A 60 -4.36 -13.59 -15.95
N ASP A 61 -5.67 -13.77 -15.82
CA ASP A 61 -6.58 -14.29 -16.88
C ASP A 61 -6.41 -13.58 -18.22
N SER A 62 -5.91 -12.35 -18.28
CA SER A 62 -5.70 -11.53 -19.47
C SER A 62 -4.25 -11.43 -19.94
N GLY A 63 -3.28 -12.10 -19.28
CA GLY A 63 -1.87 -12.09 -19.67
C GLY A 63 -0.89 -11.73 -18.54
N PRO A 64 0.36 -11.37 -18.86
CA PRO A 64 1.32 -10.94 -17.86
C PRO A 64 0.87 -9.66 -17.15
N LEU A 65 0.93 -9.64 -15.83
CA LEU A 65 0.48 -8.55 -14.98
C LEU A 65 1.22 -7.22 -15.24
N GLU A 66 2.39 -7.27 -15.86
CA GLU A 66 3.16 -6.08 -16.26
C GLU A 66 2.34 -5.08 -17.10
N ASN A 67 1.32 -5.57 -17.82
CA ASN A 67 0.42 -4.75 -18.63
C ASN A 67 -0.86 -4.36 -17.88
N GLU A 68 -1.13 -4.93 -16.70
CA GLU A 68 -2.40 -4.80 -16.00
C GLU A 68 -2.39 -3.95 -14.71
N PHE A 69 -1.21 -3.53 -14.24
CA PHE A 69 -1.11 -2.49 -13.20
C PHE A 69 -0.99 -1.05 -13.75
N PRO A 70 -1.59 -0.69 -14.90
CA PRO A 70 -1.42 0.64 -15.46
C PRO A 70 -2.15 1.66 -14.60
N GLY A 71 -1.43 2.15 -13.59
CA GLY A 71 -1.85 3.33 -12.89
C GLY A 71 -3.01 3.16 -11.91
N LYS A 72 -3.35 1.95 -11.44
CA LYS A 72 -4.40 1.73 -10.42
C LYS A 72 -3.82 1.20 -9.11
N TRP A 73 -4.41 1.62 -8.01
CA TRP A 73 -4.23 0.97 -6.73
C TRP A 73 -4.79 -0.45 -6.80
N SER A 74 -4.14 -1.43 -6.17
CA SER A 74 -4.57 -2.82 -6.27
C SER A 74 -4.63 -3.48 -4.90
N ILE A 75 -5.77 -4.10 -4.60
CA ILE A 75 -5.95 -4.96 -3.44
C ILE A 75 -5.73 -6.38 -3.91
N VAL A 76 -4.64 -6.99 -3.49
CA VAL A 76 -4.29 -8.37 -3.81
C VAL A 76 -4.59 -9.26 -2.61
N GLN A 77 -5.34 -10.32 -2.84
CA GLN A 77 -5.60 -11.39 -1.90
C GLN A 77 -4.92 -12.66 -2.41
N PHE A 78 -4.22 -13.36 -1.54
CA PHE A 78 -3.60 -14.63 -1.87
C PHE A 78 -4.45 -15.81 -1.39
N VAL A 79 -4.45 -16.89 -2.15
CA VAL A 79 -5.09 -18.14 -1.79
C VAL A 79 -4.15 -19.32 -2.06
N ASN A 80 -4.11 -20.26 -1.12
CA ASN A 80 -3.34 -21.49 -1.24
C ASN A 80 -4.34 -22.68 -1.26
N GLY A 81 -4.60 -23.20 -2.46
CA GLY A 81 -5.61 -24.22 -2.68
C GLY A 81 -6.98 -23.66 -3.07
N ASP A 82 -8.07 -24.28 -2.65
CA ASP A 82 -9.43 -23.81 -2.95
C ASP A 82 -9.84 -22.62 -2.08
N CYS A 83 -10.82 -21.85 -2.56
CA CYS A 83 -11.36 -20.71 -1.80
C CYS A 83 -12.31 -21.21 -0.73
N THR A 84 -11.86 -21.22 0.52
CA THR A 84 -12.65 -21.59 1.69
C THR A 84 -13.64 -20.49 2.09
N GLU A 85 -14.49 -20.76 3.08
CA GLU A 85 -15.41 -19.75 3.65
C GLU A 85 -14.66 -18.46 4.08
N LYS A 86 -13.50 -18.59 4.73
CA LYS A 86 -12.64 -17.47 5.11
C LYS A 86 -12.16 -16.66 3.90
N CYS A 87 -11.78 -17.33 2.81
CA CYS A 87 -11.42 -16.69 1.56
C CYS A 87 -12.60 -15.90 0.97
N PHE A 88 -13.81 -16.47 0.94
CA PHE A 88 -15.00 -15.76 0.47
C PHE A 88 -15.39 -14.58 1.35
N GLN A 89 -15.23 -14.66 2.67
CA GLN A 89 -15.46 -13.54 3.58
C GLN A 89 -14.50 -12.37 3.29
N THR A 90 -13.22 -12.66 3.00
CA THR A 90 -12.26 -11.62 2.63
C THR A 90 -12.55 -11.05 1.24
N LEU A 91 -12.97 -11.86 0.27
CA LEU A 91 -13.44 -11.39 -1.05
C LEU A 91 -14.66 -10.46 -0.93
N TYR A 92 -15.61 -10.85 -0.10
CA TYR A 92 -16.77 -10.00 0.20
C TYR A 92 -16.35 -8.68 0.82
N SER A 93 -15.45 -8.71 1.80
CA SER A 93 -14.94 -7.50 2.46
C SER A 93 -14.23 -6.55 1.48
N SER A 94 -13.36 -7.08 0.61
CA SER A 94 -12.69 -6.25 -0.42
C SER A 94 -13.67 -5.68 -1.45
N ARG A 95 -14.73 -6.41 -1.78
CA ARG A 95 -15.82 -5.91 -2.63
C ARG A 95 -16.54 -4.74 -1.97
N GLN A 96 -16.89 -4.87 -0.67
CA GLN A 96 -17.53 -3.80 0.09
C GLN A 96 -16.65 -2.56 0.21
N ILE A 97 -15.33 -2.73 0.40
CA ILE A 97 -14.37 -1.62 0.38
C ILE A 97 -14.44 -0.90 -0.97
N ASN A 98 -14.36 -1.62 -2.08
CA ASN A 98 -14.40 -1.04 -3.42
C ASN A 98 -15.71 -0.27 -3.68
N ILE A 99 -16.87 -0.83 -3.29
CA ILE A 99 -18.17 -0.15 -3.39
C ILE A 99 -18.19 1.14 -2.56
N ARG A 100 -17.65 1.11 -1.34
CA ARG A 100 -17.61 2.29 -0.42
C ARG A 100 -16.61 3.37 -0.82
N LEU A 101 -15.74 3.12 -1.81
CA LEU A 101 -14.92 4.13 -2.46
C LEU A 101 -15.73 5.02 -3.41
N ALA A 102 -16.93 4.61 -3.81
CA ALA A 102 -17.86 5.35 -4.65
C ALA A 102 -17.21 5.84 -5.97
N LYS A 103 -17.07 7.14 -6.15
CA LYS A 103 -16.46 7.75 -7.34
C LYS A 103 -15.01 7.31 -7.59
N ASP A 104 -14.28 6.94 -6.56
CA ASP A 104 -12.88 6.50 -6.66
C ASP A 104 -12.74 4.98 -6.85
N SER A 105 -13.86 4.22 -6.90
CA SER A 105 -13.84 2.77 -7.07
C SER A 105 -13.15 2.30 -8.35
N GLY A 106 -13.25 3.06 -9.44
CA GLY A 106 -12.59 2.77 -10.72
C GLY A 106 -11.06 2.90 -10.70
N ARG A 107 -10.52 3.55 -9.65
CA ARG A 107 -9.08 3.73 -9.42
C ARG A 107 -8.46 2.58 -8.62
N VAL A 108 -9.28 1.60 -8.18
CA VAL A 108 -8.85 0.46 -7.38
C VAL A 108 -9.25 -0.83 -8.05
N ALA A 109 -8.27 -1.66 -8.40
CA ALA A 109 -8.46 -3.02 -8.90
C ALA A 109 -8.39 -4.03 -7.76
N ARG A 110 -8.97 -5.22 -7.96
CA ARG A 110 -8.94 -6.31 -6.98
C ARG A 110 -8.48 -7.59 -7.65
N TYR A 111 -7.60 -8.31 -6.97
CA TYR A 111 -7.00 -9.54 -7.47
C TYR A 111 -7.11 -10.67 -6.44
N LEU A 112 -7.40 -11.87 -6.90
CA LEU A 112 -7.22 -13.11 -6.16
C LEU A 112 -6.11 -13.89 -6.84
N ILE A 113 -4.99 -14.05 -6.15
CA ILE A 113 -3.79 -14.69 -6.67
C ILE A 113 -3.61 -16.07 -6.01
N SER A 114 -3.62 -17.11 -6.81
CA SER A 114 -3.31 -18.47 -6.37
C SER A 114 -1.80 -18.67 -6.27
N LEU A 115 -1.35 -19.37 -5.22
CA LEU A 115 0.05 -19.74 -5.03
C LEU A 115 0.33 -21.10 -5.69
N ASP A 116 1.40 -21.14 -6.49
CA ASP A 116 1.96 -22.33 -7.19
C ASP A 116 1.04 -22.99 -8.25
N SER A 117 -0.27 -22.99 -8.06
CA SER A 117 -1.21 -23.56 -9.03
C SER A 117 -2.63 -23.03 -8.79
N LEU A 118 -3.39 -22.93 -9.86
CA LEU A 118 -4.82 -22.58 -9.78
C LEU A 118 -5.59 -23.83 -9.33
N LYS A 119 -5.75 -24.00 -8.01
CA LYS A 119 -6.47 -25.14 -7.38
C LYS A 119 -7.90 -24.76 -6.95
N LEU A 120 -8.50 -23.74 -7.59
CA LEU A 120 -9.87 -23.39 -7.32
C LEU A 120 -10.79 -24.46 -7.93
N SER A 121 -11.73 -24.96 -7.15
CA SER A 121 -12.76 -25.88 -7.63
C SER A 121 -13.68 -25.20 -8.65
N GLU A 122 -14.34 -25.98 -9.50
CA GLU A 122 -15.32 -25.44 -10.45
C GLU A 122 -16.43 -24.67 -9.74
N ALA A 123 -16.87 -25.14 -8.58
CA ALA A 123 -17.86 -24.45 -7.76
C ALA A 123 -17.35 -23.08 -7.27
N SER A 124 -16.12 -23.02 -6.77
CA SER A 124 -15.47 -21.77 -6.35
C SER A 124 -15.31 -20.80 -7.52
N LEU A 125 -14.85 -21.28 -8.68
CA LEU A 125 -14.71 -20.47 -9.91
C LEU A 125 -16.05 -19.93 -10.38
N LEU A 126 -17.10 -20.75 -10.40
CA LEU A 126 -18.44 -20.32 -10.77
C LEU A 126 -18.97 -19.23 -9.84
N LYS A 127 -18.83 -19.45 -8.52
CA LYS A 127 -19.23 -18.48 -7.50
C LYS A 127 -18.45 -17.16 -7.65
N ILE A 128 -17.14 -17.23 -7.85
CA ILE A 128 -16.29 -16.03 -8.05
C ILE A 128 -16.74 -15.26 -9.30
N LYS A 129 -16.92 -15.91 -10.43
CA LYS A 129 -17.34 -15.28 -11.69
C LYS A 129 -18.72 -14.64 -11.57
N THR A 130 -19.63 -15.25 -10.82
CA THR A 130 -21.01 -14.76 -10.66
C THR A 130 -21.09 -13.61 -9.66
N GLU A 131 -20.46 -13.74 -8.50
CA GLU A 131 -20.61 -12.78 -7.40
C GLU A 131 -19.54 -11.65 -7.43
N TYR A 132 -18.40 -11.89 -8.09
CA TYR A 132 -17.26 -10.96 -8.09
C TYR A 132 -16.76 -10.66 -9.53
N PRO A 133 -17.61 -10.16 -10.44
CA PRO A 133 -17.27 -9.99 -11.88
C PRO A 133 -16.11 -9.02 -12.14
N LEU A 134 -15.78 -8.15 -11.18
CA LEU A 134 -14.65 -7.19 -11.26
C LEU A 134 -13.40 -7.70 -10.52
N LEU A 135 -13.36 -8.96 -10.15
CA LEU A 135 -12.20 -9.58 -9.52
C LEU A 135 -11.35 -10.25 -10.60
N HIS A 136 -10.07 -9.90 -10.65
CA HIS A 136 -9.11 -10.54 -11.54
C HIS A 136 -8.52 -11.77 -10.85
N LEU A 137 -8.42 -12.87 -11.58
CA LEU A 137 -7.77 -14.09 -11.11
C LEU A 137 -6.35 -14.15 -11.62
N GLY A 138 -5.44 -14.61 -10.78
CA GLY A 138 -4.05 -14.74 -11.18
C GLY A 138 -3.32 -15.87 -10.47
N LEU A 139 -2.10 -16.08 -10.91
CA LEU A 139 -1.21 -17.12 -10.43
C LEU A 139 0.18 -16.56 -10.20
N ILE A 140 0.82 -16.98 -9.11
CA ILE A 140 2.23 -16.74 -8.84
C ILE A 140 2.87 -18.01 -8.26
N GLU A 141 4.10 -18.28 -8.65
CA GLU A 141 4.90 -19.27 -7.97
C GLU A 141 5.38 -18.74 -6.62
N ARG A 142 5.21 -19.51 -5.56
CA ARG A 142 5.59 -19.16 -4.19
C ARG A 142 7.04 -18.66 -4.09
N ASN A 143 7.95 -19.27 -4.84
CA ASN A 143 9.36 -18.92 -4.86
C ASN A 143 9.65 -17.51 -5.42
N ASN A 144 8.68 -16.91 -6.10
CA ASN A 144 8.79 -15.55 -6.61
C ASN A 144 8.39 -14.49 -5.57
N LEU A 145 7.80 -14.90 -4.44
CA LEU A 145 7.45 -13.99 -3.35
C LEU A 145 8.60 -13.88 -2.34
N PRO A 146 8.87 -12.66 -1.83
CA PRO A 146 9.79 -12.49 -0.72
C PRO A 146 9.34 -13.28 0.52
N GLN A 147 10.30 -13.85 1.26
CA GLN A 147 10.01 -14.66 2.45
C GLN A 147 9.24 -13.87 3.51
N GLU A 148 9.50 -12.57 3.64
CA GLU A 148 8.77 -11.69 4.54
C GLU A 148 7.26 -11.68 4.25
N VAL A 149 6.89 -11.65 2.97
CA VAL A 149 5.48 -11.69 2.54
C VAL A 149 4.90 -13.07 2.80
N LEU A 150 5.61 -14.13 2.40
CA LEU A 150 5.17 -15.51 2.63
C LEU A 150 4.86 -15.78 4.10
N ASN A 151 5.72 -15.33 5.00
CA ASN A 151 5.53 -15.52 6.44
C ASN A 151 4.30 -14.78 7.00
N LYS A 152 3.89 -13.70 6.33
CA LYS A 152 2.74 -12.86 6.76
C LYS A 152 1.44 -13.20 6.03
N LEU A 153 1.48 -13.98 4.94
CA LEU A 153 0.30 -14.25 4.10
C LEU A 153 -0.81 -15.01 4.84
N GLU A 154 -0.48 -15.83 5.83
CA GLU A 154 -1.48 -16.57 6.61
C GLU A 154 -2.32 -15.63 7.47
N ASP A 155 -1.71 -14.58 8.00
CA ASP A 155 -2.31 -13.59 8.88
C ASP A 155 -2.73 -12.30 8.16
N SER A 156 -2.24 -12.07 6.95
CA SER A 156 -2.47 -10.84 6.18
C SER A 156 -3.23 -11.15 4.88
N PRO A 157 -4.57 -11.07 4.88
CA PRO A 157 -5.36 -11.40 3.70
C PRO A 157 -5.15 -10.43 2.53
N TYR A 158 -4.65 -9.23 2.76
CA TYR A 158 -4.50 -8.24 1.70
C TYR A 158 -3.09 -7.66 1.65
N LEU A 159 -2.55 -7.61 0.44
CA LEU A 159 -1.42 -6.78 0.05
C LEU A 159 -1.95 -5.60 -0.77
N LEU A 160 -1.63 -4.39 -0.34
CA LEU A 160 -1.94 -3.18 -1.10
C LEU A 160 -0.75 -2.83 -2.00
N ILE A 161 -1.06 -2.60 -3.27
CA ILE A 161 -0.10 -2.29 -4.32
C ILE A 161 -0.41 -0.90 -4.83
N ASP A 162 0.62 -0.09 -5.02
CA ASP A 162 0.52 1.26 -5.54
C ASP A 162 0.35 1.29 -7.08
N PRO A 163 -0.02 2.44 -7.67
CA PRO A 163 -0.17 2.56 -9.13
C PRO A 163 1.11 2.37 -9.95
N LEU A 164 2.27 2.32 -9.29
CA LEU A 164 3.56 2.06 -9.93
C LEU A 164 3.93 0.57 -9.89
N GLY A 165 3.08 -0.26 -9.27
CA GLY A 165 3.28 -1.70 -9.15
C GLY A 165 4.13 -2.11 -7.95
N ASN A 166 4.24 -1.28 -6.91
CA ASN A 166 4.95 -1.63 -5.69
C ASN A 166 3.98 -2.10 -4.62
N GLY A 167 4.19 -3.29 -4.08
CA GLY A 167 3.50 -3.78 -2.90
C GLY A 167 4.06 -3.09 -1.65
N ILE A 168 3.21 -2.37 -0.93
CA ILE A 168 3.65 -1.45 0.13
C ILE A 168 3.08 -1.76 1.51
N LEU A 169 1.85 -2.23 1.60
CA LEU A 169 1.14 -2.43 2.87
C LEU A 169 0.50 -3.80 2.94
N LEU A 170 0.68 -4.47 4.08
CA LEU A 170 -0.03 -5.69 4.44
C LEU A 170 -1.09 -5.38 5.49
N TYR A 171 -2.26 -6.01 5.37
CA TYR A 171 -3.36 -5.88 6.31
C TYR A 171 -3.63 -7.21 6.99
N ASP A 172 -3.53 -7.23 8.31
CA ASP A 172 -3.79 -8.37 9.16
C ASP A 172 -5.30 -8.73 9.18
N LEU A 173 -5.61 -10.00 9.37
CA LEU A 173 -6.97 -10.51 9.55
C LEU A 173 -7.71 -9.89 10.74
N ASN A 174 -6.97 -9.51 11.78
CA ASN A 174 -7.51 -8.90 12.98
C ASN A 174 -7.86 -7.42 12.80
N LEU A 175 -7.34 -6.80 11.72
CA LEU A 175 -7.69 -5.41 11.40
C LEU A 175 -9.08 -5.36 10.75
N PRO A 176 -9.99 -4.54 11.29
CA PRO A 176 -11.28 -4.33 10.66
C PRO A 176 -11.13 -3.86 9.21
N SER A 177 -11.91 -4.41 8.28
CA SER A 177 -11.88 -4.01 6.87
C SER A 177 -12.07 -2.50 6.63
N GLY A 178 -12.66 -1.80 7.62
CA GLY A 178 -12.78 -0.35 7.64
C GLY A 178 -11.43 0.39 7.70
N GLU A 179 -10.39 -0.21 8.23
CA GLU A 179 -9.05 0.41 8.32
C GLU A 179 -8.38 0.46 6.94
N LEU A 180 -8.46 -0.62 6.16
CA LEU A 180 -8.01 -0.62 4.76
C LEU A 180 -8.77 0.45 3.93
N LEU A 181 -10.07 0.61 4.16
CA LEU A 181 -10.85 1.65 3.48
C LEU A 181 -10.39 3.07 3.86
N LYS A 182 -10.04 3.31 5.12
CA LYS A 182 -9.52 4.62 5.58
C LYS A 182 -8.19 4.94 4.91
N ASP A 183 -7.26 3.98 4.90
CA ASP A 183 -5.96 4.15 4.27
C ASP A 183 -6.11 4.40 2.76
N LEU A 184 -6.92 3.59 2.06
CA LEU A 184 -7.19 3.78 0.63
C LEU A 184 -7.78 5.17 0.33
N LYS A 185 -8.78 5.62 1.09
CA LYS A 185 -9.34 6.96 0.90
C LYS A 185 -8.28 8.06 1.03
N LYS A 186 -7.40 7.94 2.03
CA LYS A 186 -6.31 8.89 2.24
C LYS A 186 -5.28 8.85 1.10
N LEU A 187 -4.91 7.66 0.64
CA LEU A 187 -4.00 7.48 -0.48
C LEU A 187 -4.58 8.04 -1.77
N LEU A 188 -5.85 7.74 -2.08
CA LEU A 188 -6.54 8.23 -3.27
C LEU A 188 -6.76 9.75 -3.26
N GLN A 189 -6.93 10.38 -2.09
CA GLN A 189 -7.01 11.84 -1.96
C GLN A 189 -5.68 12.53 -2.27
N ASN A 190 -4.57 11.91 -1.89
CA ASN A 190 -3.23 12.49 -2.05
C ASN A 190 -2.56 12.08 -3.37
N SER A 191 -3.00 10.99 -3.99
CA SER A 191 -2.48 10.51 -5.27
C SER A 191 -3.28 11.11 -6.43
N LYS A 192 -2.56 11.67 -7.41
CA LYS A 192 -3.16 12.09 -8.69
C LYS A 192 -3.13 10.98 -9.74
N ILE A 193 -2.48 9.86 -9.44
CA ILE A 193 -2.33 8.68 -10.30
C ILE A 193 -3.32 7.60 -9.82
N GLY A 194 -3.91 6.89 -10.75
CA GLY A 194 -4.87 5.82 -10.49
C GLY A 194 -6.30 6.19 -10.84
#